data_cc7c6c8309d09d47e83c9d3e078d968f
#
_entry.id   cc7c6c8309d09d47e83c9d3e078d968f
#
_cell.length_a   1.000
_cell.length_b   1.000
_cell.length_c   1.000
_cell.angle_alpha   90.00
_cell.angle_beta   90.00
_cell.angle_gamma   90.00
#
_symmetry.space_group_name_H-M   'P 1'
#
loop_
_entity.id
_entity.type
_entity.pdbx_description
1 polymer ?
#
loop_
_entity_poly.entity_id
_entity_poly.type
_entity_poly.pdbx_seq_one_letter_code
_entity_poly.pdbx_strand_id
1 'polypeptide(L)'
;MWTDYVTNGKDSWGTWDAPAREHIFSFIEAHRIGGVLLLSGDRHGAPVMNIPRPSGFTFHEFEMGSLGAHEGPGAKGNKPTLQPFGVVKTFAFGEFTFDTAVADPTVTFRAVGADGNALYTATLTRRQLTPPGK
;
A
#
# COMPACT_ATOMS: atom_id res chain seq x y z
N MET A 1 -6.92 -5.11 -5.37
CA MET A 1 -6.51 -4.15 -4.31
C MET A 1 -7.08 -4.57 -2.96
N TRP A 2 -6.39 -4.25 -1.90
CA TRP A 2 -6.84 -4.44 -0.50
C TRP A 2 -7.78 -3.32 -0.05
N THR A 3 -7.53 -2.09 -0.52
CA THR A 3 -8.35 -0.91 -0.23
C THR A 3 -9.57 -0.83 -1.13
N ASP A 4 -10.64 -0.22 -0.64
CA ASP A 4 -11.88 0.07 -1.38
C ASP A 4 -12.06 1.57 -1.65
N TYR A 5 -11.08 2.41 -1.33
CA TYR A 5 -11.22 3.86 -1.45
C TYR A 5 -11.18 4.39 -2.89
N VAL A 6 -10.60 3.68 -3.81
CA VAL A 6 -10.27 4.19 -5.16
C VAL A 6 -11.12 3.64 -6.28
N THR A 7 -11.96 2.70 -5.99
CA THR A 7 -12.80 2.07 -7.00
C THR A 7 -14.25 2.18 -6.60
N ASN A 8 -15.13 2.03 -7.57
CA ASN A 8 -16.52 1.73 -7.29
C ASN A 8 -16.67 0.29 -6.71
N GLY A 9 -15.64 -0.18 -6.03
CA GLY A 9 -15.54 -1.50 -5.47
C GLY A 9 -15.17 -2.60 -6.45
N LYS A 10 -15.08 -2.32 -7.74
CA LYS A 10 -14.96 -3.34 -8.78
C LYS A 10 -13.68 -4.17 -8.69
N ASP A 11 -12.57 -3.55 -8.32
CA ASP A 11 -11.25 -4.19 -8.27
C ASP A 11 -10.73 -4.31 -6.84
N SER A 12 -11.62 -4.17 -5.85
CA SER A 12 -11.31 -4.23 -4.43
C SER A 12 -11.73 -5.57 -3.83
N TRP A 13 -10.85 -6.19 -3.08
CA TRP A 13 -11.19 -7.39 -2.32
C TRP A 13 -12.31 -7.13 -1.30
N GLY A 14 -12.35 -5.94 -0.69
CA GLY A 14 -13.41 -5.55 0.22
C GLY A 14 -14.80 -5.57 -0.40
N THR A 15 -14.92 -5.41 -1.71
CA THR A 15 -16.19 -5.53 -2.43
C THR A 15 -16.51 -6.98 -2.79
N TRP A 16 -15.51 -7.78 -3.14
CA TRP A 16 -15.71 -9.15 -3.53
C TRP A 16 -15.93 -10.09 -2.35
N ASP A 17 -15.14 -9.93 -1.29
CA ASP A 17 -15.21 -10.73 -0.09
C ASP A 17 -14.65 -9.95 1.12
N ALA A 18 -15.42 -8.99 1.59
CA ALA A 18 -15.06 -8.21 2.77
C ALA A 18 -14.81 -9.09 4.01
N PRO A 19 -15.62 -10.13 4.30
CA PRO A 19 -15.36 -11.00 5.43
C PRO A 19 -14.00 -11.68 5.39
N ALA A 20 -13.56 -12.20 4.24
CA ALA A 20 -12.26 -12.85 4.10
C ALA A 20 -11.12 -11.86 4.31
N ARG A 21 -11.20 -10.65 3.71
CA ARG A 21 -10.22 -9.59 3.93
C ARG A 21 -10.14 -9.21 5.42
N GLU A 22 -11.26 -8.97 6.05
CA GLU A 22 -11.32 -8.58 7.46
C GLU A 22 -10.83 -9.69 8.40
N HIS A 23 -11.05 -10.95 8.02
CA HIS A 23 -10.47 -12.08 8.75
C HIS A 23 -8.95 -12.06 8.75
N ILE A 24 -8.33 -11.79 7.59
CA ILE A 24 -6.87 -11.68 7.46
C ILE A 24 -6.35 -10.50 8.29
N PHE A 25 -6.94 -9.33 8.17
CA PHE A 25 -6.53 -8.16 8.94
C PHE A 25 -6.64 -8.39 10.45
N SER A 26 -7.78 -8.92 10.89
CA SER A 26 -8.01 -9.23 12.30
C SER A 26 -7.04 -10.28 12.84
N PHE A 27 -6.69 -11.28 12.03
CA PHE A 27 -5.71 -12.30 12.40
C PHE A 27 -4.32 -11.68 12.60
N ILE A 28 -3.87 -10.82 11.66
CA ILE A 28 -2.58 -10.11 11.77
C ILE A 28 -2.55 -9.25 13.04
N GLU A 29 -3.62 -8.50 13.31
CA GLU A 29 -3.73 -7.64 14.49
C GLU A 29 -3.74 -8.47 15.79
N ALA A 30 -4.56 -9.53 15.86
CA ALA A 30 -4.70 -10.38 17.04
C ALA A 30 -3.40 -11.09 17.42
N HIS A 31 -2.61 -11.49 16.41
CA HIS A 31 -1.34 -12.19 16.62
C HIS A 31 -0.13 -11.25 16.59
N ARG A 32 -0.34 -9.94 16.45
CA ARG A 32 0.70 -8.91 16.37
C ARG A 32 1.78 -9.25 15.35
N ILE A 33 1.35 -9.72 14.18
CA ILE A 33 2.28 -10.04 13.09
C ILE A 33 2.82 -8.73 12.52
N GLY A 34 4.08 -8.44 12.81
CA GLY A 34 4.74 -7.22 12.36
C GLY A 34 5.44 -7.36 11.01
N GLY A 35 5.67 -6.22 10.34
CA GLY A 35 6.40 -6.17 9.07
C GLY A 35 5.55 -6.52 7.86
N VAL A 36 4.23 -6.44 7.97
CA VAL A 36 3.31 -6.76 6.86
C VAL A 36 3.21 -5.57 5.91
N LEU A 37 3.47 -5.81 4.63
CA LEU A 37 3.26 -4.89 3.53
C LEU A 37 2.20 -5.48 2.60
N LEU A 38 1.21 -4.68 2.22
CA LEU A 38 0.20 -5.10 1.26
C LEU A 38 0.62 -4.67 -0.14
N LEU A 39 0.64 -5.62 -1.06
CA LEU A 39 1.01 -5.35 -2.44
C LEU A 39 -0.18 -5.63 -3.35
N SER A 40 -0.35 -4.78 -4.36
CA SER A 40 -1.36 -4.96 -5.39
C SER A 40 -0.89 -4.37 -6.72
N GLY A 41 -1.68 -4.58 -7.77
CA GLY A 41 -1.38 -4.10 -9.12
C GLY A 41 -2.64 -4.01 -9.98
N ASP A 42 -2.47 -4.17 -11.30
CA ASP A 42 -3.53 -4.24 -12.31
C ASP A 42 -4.12 -2.88 -12.74
N ARG A 43 -4.20 -1.89 -11.90
CA ARG A 43 -4.92 -0.64 -12.19
C ARG A 43 -4.18 0.38 -13.04
N HIS A 44 -3.00 0.04 -13.51
CA HIS A 44 -2.19 0.90 -14.38
C HIS A 44 -1.90 2.29 -13.81
N GLY A 45 -1.73 2.36 -12.50
CA GLY A 45 -1.34 3.54 -11.73
C GLY A 45 -0.31 3.17 -10.68
N ALA A 46 0.02 4.11 -9.82
CA ALA A 46 0.94 3.89 -8.72
C ALA A 46 0.47 4.58 -7.43
N PRO A 47 -0.70 4.22 -6.89
CA PRO A 47 -1.11 4.75 -5.60
C PRO A 47 -0.43 4.01 -4.43
N VAL A 48 -0.18 4.78 -3.37
CA VAL A 48 0.09 4.25 -2.03
C VAL A 48 -1.11 4.54 -1.17
N MET A 49 -1.62 3.54 -0.47
CA MET A 49 -2.85 3.64 0.29
C MET A 49 -2.61 3.28 1.76
N ASN A 50 -3.26 4.02 2.64
CA ASN A 50 -3.33 3.74 4.06
C ASN A 50 -4.72 3.16 4.38
N ILE A 51 -4.75 2.04 5.07
CA ILE A 51 -5.98 1.37 5.52
C ILE A 51 -6.01 1.44 7.06
N PRO A 52 -6.60 2.51 7.65
CA PRO A 52 -6.68 2.66 9.09
C PRO A 52 -7.62 1.63 9.71
N ARG A 53 -7.25 1.15 10.89
CA ARG A 53 -7.99 0.17 11.66
C ARG A 53 -8.58 0.78 12.93
N PRO A 54 -9.68 0.24 13.46
CA PRO A 54 -10.25 0.68 14.73
C PRO A 54 -9.29 0.57 15.92
N SER A 55 -8.31 -0.33 15.86
CA SER A 55 -7.24 -0.47 16.86
C SER A 55 -6.25 0.71 16.91
N GLY A 56 -6.32 1.63 15.94
CA GLY A 56 -5.33 2.68 15.71
C GLY A 56 -4.16 2.25 14.83
N PHE A 57 -4.10 0.97 14.45
CA PHE A 57 -3.11 0.48 13.49
C PHE A 57 -3.45 0.95 12.07
N THR A 58 -2.48 0.96 11.19
CA THR A 58 -2.68 1.27 9.76
C THR A 58 -1.93 0.25 8.92
N PHE A 59 -2.65 -0.45 8.05
CA PHE A 59 -1.99 -1.20 6.98
C PHE A 59 -1.61 -0.25 5.84
N HIS A 60 -0.48 -0.56 5.19
CA HIS A 60 0.01 0.18 4.04
C HIS A 60 -0.04 -0.69 2.80
N GLU A 61 -0.75 -0.23 1.78
CA GLU A 61 -0.85 -0.88 0.48
C GLU A 61 -0.06 -0.09 -0.56
N PHE A 62 0.77 -0.81 -1.31
CA PHE A 62 1.55 -0.29 -2.40
C PHE A 62 1.07 -0.94 -3.70
N GLU A 63 0.34 -0.18 -4.49
CA GLU A 63 -0.08 -0.64 -5.80
C GLU A 63 0.89 -0.12 -6.85
N MET A 64 1.45 -1.04 -7.63
CA MET A 64 2.34 -0.69 -8.74
C MET A 64 1.87 -1.38 -10.00
N GLY A 65 1.65 -0.60 -11.01
CA GLY A 65 1.18 -1.08 -12.30
C GLY A 65 1.72 -0.27 -13.46
N SER A 66 1.32 -0.64 -14.65
CA SER A 66 1.66 0.01 -15.93
C SER A 66 3.12 -0.09 -16.38
N LEU A 67 3.91 -1.04 -15.89
CA LEU A 67 5.30 -1.24 -16.33
C LEU A 67 5.53 -1.08 -17.84
N GLY A 68 4.71 -1.70 -18.65
CA GLY A 68 4.76 -1.64 -20.12
C GLY A 68 3.37 -1.73 -20.76
N ALA A 69 2.32 -1.71 -19.94
CA ALA A 69 0.94 -1.68 -20.40
C ALA A 69 0.51 -0.26 -20.80
N HIS A 70 -0.75 0.04 -20.84
CA HIS A 70 -1.23 1.40 -21.04
C HIS A 70 -1.40 2.13 -19.69
N GLU A 71 -1.39 3.45 -19.74
CA GLU A 71 -1.65 4.29 -18.59
C GLU A 71 -3.09 4.14 -18.12
N GLY A 72 -3.29 3.97 -16.82
CA GLY A 72 -4.61 3.82 -16.20
C GLY A 72 -5.23 5.12 -15.72
N PRO A 73 -6.50 5.08 -15.32
CA PRO A 73 -7.23 6.26 -14.85
C PRO A 73 -6.70 6.80 -13.51
N GLY A 74 -5.89 6.03 -12.82
CA GLY A 74 -5.32 6.37 -11.52
C GLY A 74 -6.35 6.51 -10.40
N ALA A 75 -5.84 6.61 -9.19
CA ALA A 75 -6.63 6.90 -8.02
C ALA A 75 -6.84 8.42 -7.89
N LYS A 76 -8.08 8.88 -7.97
CA LYS A 76 -8.42 10.29 -7.79
C LYS A 76 -9.29 10.49 -6.54
N GLY A 77 -9.06 11.59 -5.85
CA GLY A 77 -10.02 12.14 -4.92
C GLY A 77 -10.01 11.60 -3.50
N ASN A 78 -9.03 10.81 -3.11
CA ASN A 78 -8.90 10.39 -1.72
C ASN A 78 -8.22 11.46 -0.84
N LYS A 79 -8.57 11.45 0.44
CA LYS A 79 -7.88 12.28 1.42
C LYS A 79 -6.39 11.90 1.48
N PRO A 80 -5.46 12.86 1.64
CA PRO A 80 -4.03 12.55 1.74
C PRO A 80 -3.68 11.58 2.87
N THR A 81 -4.48 11.53 3.93
CA THR A 81 -4.31 10.56 5.03
C THR A 81 -4.62 9.12 4.61
N LEU A 82 -5.45 8.93 3.60
CA LEU A 82 -5.81 7.62 3.07
C LEU A 82 -5.02 7.28 1.80
N GLN A 83 -4.60 8.28 1.05
CA GLN A 83 -3.81 8.13 -0.16
C GLN A 83 -2.66 9.15 -0.14
N PRO A 84 -1.54 8.85 0.55
CA PRO A 84 -0.39 9.75 0.63
C PRO A 84 0.29 9.99 -0.72
N PHE A 85 0.12 9.08 -1.67
CA PHE A 85 0.67 9.21 -3.02
C PHE A 85 -0.24 8.56 -4.06
N GLY A 86 -0.27 9.15 -5.26
CA GLY A 86 -0.91 8.56 -6.41
C GLY A 86 -0.59 9.34 -7.67
N VAL A 87 -0.05 8.66 -8.66
CA VAL A 87 0.17 9.22 -10.00
C VAL A 87 -0.66 8.49 -11.02
N VAL A 88 -1.02 9.24 -12.05
CA VAL A 88 -1.77 8.79 -13.20
C VAL A 88 -0.97 9.15 -14.46
N LYS A 89 -1.25 8.45 -15.55
CA LYS A 89 -0.65 8.74 -16.85
C LYS A 89 0.89 8.72 -16.82
N THR A 90 1.43 7.75 -16.11
CA THR A 90 2.87 7.49 -16.13
C THR A 90 3.14 6.01 -15.99
N PHE A 91 4.21 5.56 -16.61
CA PHE A 91 4.76 4.24 -16.37
C PHE A 91 5.61 4.30 -15.11
N ALA A 92 5.39 3.37 -14.21
CA ALA A 92 6.12 3.31 -12.96
C ALA A 92 6.26 1.89 -12.45
N PHE A 93 7.27 1.66 -11.62
CA PHE A 93 7.43 0.45 -10.83
C PHE A 93 7.76 0.79 -9.38
N GLY A 94 7.54 -0.15 -8.49
CA GLY A 94 7.87 -0.03 -7.08
C GLY A 94 9.15 -0.79 -6.74
N GLU A 95 10.00 -0.17 -5.93
CA GLU A 95 11.22 -0.77 -5.39
C GLU A 95 11.16 -0.75 -3.87
N PHE A 96 11.52 -1.86 -3.24
CA PHE A 96 11.65 -1.96 -1.79
C PHE A 96 13.10 -2.24 -1.41
N THR A 97 13.62 -1.43 -0.51
CA THR A 97 14.94 -1.64 0.11
C THR A 97 14.74 -1.91 1.60
N PHE A 98 15.30 -3.01 2.10
CA PHE A 98 15.21 -3.41 3.49
C PHE A 98 16.56 -3.18 4.19
N ASP A 99 16.55 -2.45 5.29
CA ASP A 99 17.68 -2.38 6.22
C ASP A 99 17.33 -3.12 7.50
N THR A 100 17.94 -4.28 7.67
CA THR A 100 17.75 -5.16 8.83
C THR A 100 18.90 -5.06 9.83
N ALA A 101 19.90 -4.23 9.56
CA ALA A 101 21.08 -4.09 10.42
C ALA A 101 20.88 -3.07 11.56
N VAL A 102 19.80 -2.29 11.50
CA VAL A 102 19.46 -1.28 12.52
C VAL A 102 18.56 -1.86 13.62
N ALA A 103 18.55 -1.22 14.79
CA ALA A 103 17.78 -1.69 15.96
C ALA A 103 16.26 -1.78 15.73
N ASP A 104 15.69 -0.90 14.92
CA ASP A 104 14.31 -0.97 14.43
C ASP A 104 14.39 -1.09 12.91
N PRO A 105 14.36 -2.29 12.35
CA PRO A 105 14.50 -2.52 10.91
C PRO A 105 13.56 -1.64 10.09
N THR A 106 14.04 -1.19 8.94
CA THR A 106 13.28 -0.31 8.07
C THR A 106 13.06 -0.92 6.70
N VAL A 107 11.98 -0.50 6.07
CA VAL A 107 11.73 -0.69 4.65
C VAL A 107 11.53 0.67 4.00
N THR A 108 12.26 0.92 2.93
CA THR A 108 12.09 2.11 2.09
C THR A 108 11.44 1.69 0.78
N PHE A 109 10.29 2.25 0.52
CA PHE A 109 9.59 2.13 -0.75
C PHE A 109 9.92 3.33 -1.64
N ARG A 110 10.16 3.07 -2.92
CA ARG A 110 10.30 4.10 -3.97
C ARG A 110 9.38 3.75 -5.14
N ALA A 111 8.53 4.69 -5.54
CA ALA A 111 7.89 4.64 -6.84
C ALA A 111 8.84 5.30 -7.86
N VAL A 112 9.23 4.58 -8.87
CA VAL A 112 10.20 5.01 -9.88
C VAL A 112 9.51 5.14 -11.22
N GLY A 113 9.62 6.30 -11.84
CA GLY A 113 9.05 6.59 -13.16
C GLY A 113 9.88 6.01 -14.30
N ALA A 114 9.34 6.08 -15.50
CA ALA A 114 10.00 5.59 -16.72
C ALA A 114 11.35 6.28 -17.02
N ASP A 115 11.54 7.50 -16.53
CA ASP A 115 12.77 8.27 -16.63
C ASP A 115 13.84 7.90 -15.57
N GLY A 116 13.53 6.94 -14.69
CA GLY A 116 14.37 6.51 -13.60
C GLY A 116 14.31 7.40 -12.34
N ASN A 117 13.54 8.48 -12.37
CA ASN A 117 13.42 9.36 -11.24
C ASN A 117 12.45 8.80 -10.18
N ALA A 118 12.74 9.04 -8.91
CA ALA A 118 11.82 8.72 -7.83
C ALA A 118 10.64 9.71 -7.84
N LEU A 119 9.45 9.18 -8.06
CA LEU A 119 8.19 9.92 -8.00
C LEU A 119 7.71 10.08 -6.56
N TYR A 120 8.03 9.09 -5.72
CA TYR A 120 7.66 9.06 -4.31
C TYR A 120 8.64 8.19 -3.53
N THR A 121 8.89 8.54 -2.28
CA THR A 121 9.68 7.73 -1.36
C THR A 121 9.04 7.76 0.02
N ALA A 122 8.93 6.61 0.64
CA ALA A 122 8.48 6.47 2.03
C ALA A 122 9.30 5.42 2.76
N THR A 123 9.69 5.71 3.98
CA THR A 123 10.37 4.75 4.87
C THR A 123 9.48 4.44 6.06
N LEU A 124 9.32 3.16 6.33
CA LEU A 124 8.55 2.64 7.46
C LEU A 124 9.47 1.76 8.31
N THR A 125 9.32 1.86 9.63
CA THR A 125 10.03 1.00 10.57
C THR A 125 9.21 -0.26 10.86
N ARG A 126 9.88 -1.32 11.32
CA ARG A 126 9.19 -2.53 11.76
C ARG A 126 8.18 -2.23 12.89
N ARG A 127 8.51 -1.29 13.76
CA ARG A 127 7.60 -0.84 14.83
C ARG A 127 6.31 -0.25 14.27
N GLN A 128 6.41 0.63 13.26
CA GLN A 128 5.24 1.21 12.59
C GLN A 128 4.40 0.14 11.88
N LEU A 129 5.04 -0.91 11.39
CA LEU A 129 4.39 -2.04 10.71
C LEU A 129 3.97 -3.17 11.68
N THR A 130 3.98 -2.93 12.98
CA THR A 130 3.57 -3.92 13.99
C THR A 130 2.33 -3.42 14.73
N PRO A 131 1.22 -4.20 14.71
CA PRO A 131 0.02 -3.83 15.44
C PRO A 131 0.30 -3.60 16.93
N PRO A 132 -0.36 -2.59 17.56
CA PRO A 132 -0.17 -2.30 18.98
C PRO A 132 -0.59 -3.48 19.85
N GLY A 133 -0.01 -3.58 21.03
CA GLY A 133 -0.52 -4.47 22.08
C GLY A 133 -1.86 -3.97 22.63
N LYS A 134 -2.67 -4.90 23.11
CA LYS A 134 -3.85 -4.55 23.90
C LYS A 134 -3.41 -4.05 25.28
#